data_1901116bcc04bccc576eba35bc934efd
#
_entry.id   1901116bcc04bccc576eba35bc934efd
#
_cell.length_a   1.000
_cell.length_b   1.000
_cell.length_c   1.000
_cell.angle_alpha   90.00
_cell.angle_beta   90.00
_cell.angle_gamma   90.00
#
_symmetry.space_group_name_H-M   'P 1'
#
loop_
_entity.id
_entity.type
_entity.pdbx_description
1 polymer ?
#
loop_
_entity_poly.entity_id
_entity_poly.type
_entity_poly.pdbx_seq_one_letter_code
_entity_poly.pdbx_strand_id
1 'polypeptide(L)'
;GMKHIDDIQLSAIVTVADDGGSTGRIRDSYQIPAMGDIRHVMCAMAEEESIFTDLMNYRFGGEGDIAGHNLGNLLLLALSQTTGSFMEAIRTFSRVLKVRGKIIPSTLEIVTLFAIMEDGTIVRGEDNIPKFRNHIDRVFYQRDIKATKESLEAIREADLIIYGIGSLYTSIMPNLIIDEIRNELIA
;
A
#
# COMPACT_ATOMS: atom_id res chain seq x y z
N GLY A 1 16.66 -5.43 9.76
CA GLY A 1 16.46 -4.47 8.67
C GLY A 1 16.53 -3.03 9.18
N MET A 2 16.22 -2.03 8.35
CA MET A 2 16.36 -0.59 8.67
C MET A 2 15.66 -0.15 9.96
N LYS A 3 14.56 -0.78 10.36
CA LYS A 3 13.86 -0.47 11.63
C LYS A 3 14.72 -0.66 12.89
N HIS A 4 15.87 -1.31 12.80
CA HIS A 4 16.79 -1.54 13.92
C HIS A 4 18.03 -0.63 13.88
N ILE A 5 18.07 0.32 12.97
CA ILE A 5 19.13 1.33 12.93
C ILE A 5 18.67 2.48 13.81
N ASP A 6 19.48 2.80 14.81
CA ASP A 6 19.23 3.94 15.68
C ASP A 6 19.53 5.25 14.90
N ASP A 7 18.95 6.34 15.34
CA ASP A 7 19.16 7.71 14.82
C ASP A 7 18.67 7.94 13.36
N ILE A 8 17.84 7.08 12.81
CA ILE A 8 17.17 7.36 11.53
C ILE A 8 15.67 7.61 11.74
N GLN A 9 15.14 8.54 10.93
CA GLN A 9 13.70 8.74 10.79
C GLN A 9 13.24 8.02 9.53
N LEU A 10 12.58 6.89 9.70
CA LEU A 10 12.13 6.06 8.58
C LEU A 10 10.71 6.46 8.15
N SER A 11 10.52 6.75 6.87
CA SER A 11 9.21 6.92 6.25
C SER A 11 9.05 5.92 5.11
N ALA A 12 7.96 5.18 5.12
CA ALA A 12 7.62 4.24 4.05
C ALA A 12 6.43 4.77 3.26
N ILE A 13 6.67 5.16 2.00
CA ILE A 13 5.62 5.50 1.05
C ILE A 13 5.15 4.23 0.37
N VAL A 14 3.87 3.92 0.51
CA VAL A 14 3.30 2.63 0.12
C VAL A 14 2.18 2.83 -0.88
N THR A 15 2.19 2.03 -1.95
CA THR A 15 1.11 2.02 -2.94
C THR A 15 -0.21 1.51 -2.34
N VAL A 16 -1.32 1.97 -2.90
CA VAL A 16 -2.68 1.51 -2.59
C VAL A 16 -3.37 0.94 -3.83
N ALA A 17 -2.59 0.36 -4.74
CA ALA A 17 -3.08 -0.17 -6.00
C ALA A 17 -3.51 -1.64 -5.94
N ASP A 18 -3.25 -2.36 -4.83
CA ASP A 18 -3.65 -3.76 -4.63
C ASP A 18 -5.16 -3.94 -4.79
N ASP A 19 -5.57 -4.83 -5.69
CA ASP A 19 -6.97 -5.17 -5.93
C ASP A 19 -7.24 -6.68 -5.80
N GLY A 20 -6.30 -7.42 -5.23
CA GLY A 20 -6.42 -8.86 -5.02
C GLY A 20 -7.17 -9.26 -3.75
N GLY A 21 -7.73 -10.45 -3.77
CA GLY A 21 -8.25 -11.20 -2.62
C GLY A 21 -9.13 -10.39 -1.64
N SER A 22 -8.72 -10.37 -0.38
CA SER A 22 -9.43 -9.63 0.70
C SER A 22 -9.44 -8.13 0.46
N THR A 23 -8.30 -7.57 0.01
CA THR A 23 -8.15 -6.14 -0.23
C THR A 23 -9.11 -5.64 -1.30
N GLY A 24 -9.17 -6.33 -2.45
CA GLY A 24 -10.06 -5.96 -3.56
C GLY A 24 -11.54 -5.98 -3.15
N ARG A 25 -11.96 -7.04 -2.44
CA ARG A 25 -13.36 -7.14 -1.95
C ARG A 25 -13.73 -6.00 -1.00
N ILE A 26 -12.85 -5.65 -0.07
CA ILE A 26 -13.08 -4.56 0.89
C ILE A 26 -13.10 -3.22 0.15
N ARG A 27 -12.12 -2.97 -0.71
CA ARG A 27 -12.01 -1.74 -1.50
C ARG A 27 -13.29 -1.49 -2.32
N ASP A 28 -13.77 -2.50 -3.01
CA ASP A 28 -14.93 -2.37 -3.90
C ASP A 28 -16.23 -2.21 -3.11
N SER A 29 -16.36 -2.89 -1.94
CA SER A 29 -17.57 -2.82 -1.12
C SER A 29 -17.67 -1.53 -0.30
N TYR A 30 -16.56 -1.01 0.20
CA TYR A 30 -16.55 0.11 1.13
C TYR A 30 -15.97 1.40 0.54
N GLN A 31 -15.54 1.37 -0.71
CA GLN A 31 -15.02 2.53 -1.42
C GLN A 31 -13.89 3.24 -0.65
N ILE A 32 -12.89 2.46 -0.23
CA ILE A 32 -11.70 2.93 0.48
C ILE A 32 -10.42 2.51 -0.26
N PRO A 33 -9.28 3.18 -0.03
CA PRO A 33 -8.01 2.77 -0.62
C PRO A 33 -7.61 1.34 -0.22
N ALA A 34 -6.83 0.70 -1.07
CA ALA A 34 -6.30 -0.63 -0.78
C ALA A 34 -5.39 -0.62 0.45
N MET A 35 -5.57 -1.60 1.31
CA MET A 35 -4.88 -1.64 2.61
C MET A 35 -3.92 -2.83 2.77
N GLY A 36 -3.85 -3.72 1.79
CA GLY A 36 -3.04 -4.92 1.86
C GLY A 36 -1.57 -4.64 2.07
N ASP A 37 -0.98 -3.82 1.20
CA ASP A 37 0.43 -3.43 1.28
C ASP A 37 0.72 -2.57 2.51
N ILE A 38 -0.17 -1.65 2.85
CA ILE A 38 -0.09 -0.84 4.09
C ILE A 38 0.04 -1.77 5.30
N ARG A 39 -0.83 -2.78 5.39
CA ARG A 39 -0.80 -3.76 6.49
C ARG A 39 0.52 -4.56 6.52
N HIS A 40 1.01 -5.00 5.36
CA HIS A 40 2.27 -5.73 5.26
C HIS A 40 3.45 -4.89 5.77
N VAL A 41 3.50 -3.62 5.36
CA VAL A 41 4.54 -2.69 5.80
C VAL A 41 4.41 -2.40 7.30
N MET A 42 3.19 -2.26 7.84
CA MET A 42 2.96 -2.12 9.28
C MET A 42 3.57 -3.28 10.07
N CYS A 43 3.27 -4.53 9.66
CA CYS A 43 3.83 -5.70 10.32
C CYS A 43 5.36 -5.74 10.21
N ALA A 44 5.91 -5.39 9.03
CA ALA A 44 7.35 -5.37 8.82
C ALA A 44 8.08 -4.30 9.65
N MET A 45 7.44 -3.15 9.90
CA MET A 45 7.98 -2.03 10.66
C MET A 45 7.59 -2.06 12.15
N ALA A 46 6.75 -2.98 12.59
CA ALA A 46 6.46 -3.16 14.02
C ALA A 46 7.74 -3.42 14.82
N GLU A 47 7.84 -2.85 16.01
CA GLU A 47 9.05 -2.94 16.83
C GLU A 47 9.39 -4.39 17.15
N GLU A 48 8.37 -5.17 17.51
CA GLU A 48 8.49 -6.57 17.87
C GLU A 48 7.46 -7.42 17.12
N GLU A 49 7.84 -8.67 16.85
CA GLU A 49 6.87 -9.69 16.45
C GLU A 49 6.04 -10.05 17.66
N SER A 50 4.74 -9.85 17.59
CA SER A 50 3.81 -10.06 18.69
C SER A 50 2.56 -10.76 18.22
N ILE A 51 1.73 -11.22 19.15
CA ILE A 51 0.42 -11.77 18.82
C ILE A 51 -0.42 -10.82 17.96
N PHE A 52 -0.21 -9.50 18.07
CA PHE A 52 -0.90 -8.53 17.22
C PHE A 52 -0.41 -8.57 15.78
N THR A 53 0.88 -8.79 15.53
CA THR A 53 1.39 -8.98 14.16
C THR A 53 0.87 -10.29 13.56
N ASP A 54 0.73 -11.34 14.36
CA ASP A 54 0.11 -12.58 13.94
C ASP A 54 -1.37 -12.40 13.59
N LEU A 55 -2.11 -11.68 14.43
CA LEU A 55 -3.51 -11.33 14.17
C LEU A 55 -3.67 -10.47 12.91
N MET A 56 -2.76 -9.52 12.67
CA MET A 56 -2.73 -8.71 11.45
C MET A 56 -2.54 -9.55 10.19
N ASN A 57 -1.85 -10.66 10.30
CA ASN A 57 -1.59 -11.58 9.18
C ASN A 57 -2.62 -12.72 9.10
N TYR A 58 -3.46 -12.88 10.12
CA TYR A 58 -4.45 -13.95 10.16
C TYR A 58 -5.45 -13.84 9.01
N ARG A 59 -5.67 -14.96 8.33
CA ARG A 59 -6.66 -15.07 7.27
C ARG A 59 -7.72 -16.09 7.66
N PHE A 60 -8.97 -15.68 7.60
CA PHE A 60 -10.10 -16.54 7.92
C PHE A 60 -10.22 -17.67 6.90
N GLY A 61 -10.24 -18.90 7.39
CA GLY A 61 -10.56 -20.09 6.60
C GLY A 61 -12.06 -20.36 6.55
N GLY A 62 -12.45 -21.53 5.99
CA GLY A 62 -13.83 -21.99 5.94
C GLY A 62 -14.63 -21.41 4.76
N GLU A 63 -15.98 -21.47 4.87
CA GLU A 63 -16.93 -21.13 3.80
C GLU A 63 -17.92 -20.02 4.20
N GLY A 64 -17.66 -19.27 5.26
CA GLY A 64 -18.53 -18.17 5.71
C GLY A 64 -18.22 -16.84 5.00
N ASP A 65 -19.02 -15.82 5.26
CA ASP A 65 -18.92 -14.48 4.65
C ASP A 65 -17.55 -13.82 4.85
N ILE A 66 -16.88 -14.11 5.98
CA ILE A 66 -15.54 -13.61 6.28
C ILE A 66 -14.42 -14.51 5.72
N ALA A 67 -14.76 -15.65 5.12
CA ALA A 67 -13.77 -16.57 4.57
C ALA A 67 -12.87 -15.89 3.53
N GLY A 68 -11.56 -16.14 3.65
CA GLY A 68 -10.55 -15.52 2.81
C GLY A 68 -10.26 -14.04 3.13
N HIS A 69 -11.00 -13.40 4.05
CA HIS A 69 -10.63 -12.09 4.54
C HIS A 69 -9.43 -12.16 5.49
N ASN A 70 -8.62 -11.11 5.44
CA ASN A 70 -7.51 -10.93 6.37
C ASN A 70 -7.99 -10.07 7.55
N LEU A 71 -7.71 -10.50 8.79
CA LEU A 71 -8.16 -9.79 9.98
C LEU A 71 -7.59 -8.36 10.05
N GLY A 72 -6.31 -8.18 9.74
CA GLY A 72 -5.70 -6.85 9.74
C GLY A 72 -6.35 -5.89 8.74
N ASN A 73 -6.78 -6.39 7.57
CA ASN A 73 -7.54 -5.58 6.62
C ASN A 73 -8.91 -5.17 7.21
N LEU A 74 -9.60 -6.08 7.89
CA LEU A 74 -10.88 -5.77 8.55
C LEU A 74 -10.70 -4.77 9.70
N LEU A 75 -9.62 -4.87 10.46
CA LEU A 75 -9.30 -3.91 11.51
C LEU A 75 -9.00 -2.52 10.97
N LEU A 76 -8.22 -2.42 9.89
CA LEU A 76 -7.96 -1.14 9.21
C LEU A 76 -9.25 -0.53 8.63
N LEU A 77 -10.13 -1.36 8.05
CA LEU A 77 -11.45 -0.93 7.61
C LEU A 77 -12.25 -0.35 8.78
N ALA A 78 -12.38 -1.11 9.87
CA ALA A 78 -13.13 -0.68 11.05
C ALA A 78 -12.60 0.63 11.63
N LEU A 79 -11.28 0.77 11.75
CA LEU A 79 -10.65 2.01 12.20
C LEU A 79 -10.90 3.18 11.23
N SER A 80 -10.82 2.94 9.93
CA SER A 80 -11.11 3.97 8.93
C SER A 80 -12.54 4.48 9.03
N GLN A 81 -13.49 3.59 9.23
CA GLN A 81 -14.90 3.93 9.42
C GLN A 81 -15.15 4.67 10.74
N THR A 82 -14.52 4.20 11.82
CA THR A 82 -14.68 4.81 13.15
C THR A 82 -14.07 6.20 13.23
N THR A 83 -12.91 6.40 12.62
CA THR A 83 -12.20 7.70 12.64
C THR A 83 -12.65 8.64 11.52
N GLY A 84 -13.36 8.13 10.52
CA GLY A 84 -13.72 8.87 9.30
C GLY A 84 -12.53 9.17 8.38
N SER A 85 -11.35 8.56 8.63
CA SER A 85 -10.13 8.84 7.88
C SER A 85 -9.23 7.61 7.77
N PHE A 86 -8.89 7.24 6.53
CA PHE A 86 -7.95 6.15 6.27
C PHE A 86 -6.54 6.47 6.81
N MET A 87 -6.10 7.72 6.71
CA MET A 87 -4.82 8.15 7.26
C MET A 87 -4.79 8.04 8.80
N GLU A 88 -5.86 8.43 9.48
CA GLU A 88 -5.95 8.28 10.94
C GLU A 88 -6.03 6.82 11.38
N ALA A 89 -6.66 5.95 10.59
CA ALA A 89 -6.63 4.52 10.83
C ALA A 89 -5.20 3.97 10.79
N ILE A 90 -4.41 4.36 9.77
CA ILE A 90 -3.01 4.00 9.64
C ILE A 90 -2.20 4.50 10.85
N ARG A 91 -2.33 5.77 11.22
CA ARG A 91 -1.63 6.37 12.37
C ARG A 91 -1.98 5.69 13.69
N THR A 92 -3.26 5.44 13.90
CA THR A 92 -3.75 4.80 15.14
C THR A 92 -3.24 3.38 15.25
N PHE A 93 -3.31 2.61 14.17
CA PHE A 93 -2.84 1.23 14.20
C PHE A 93 -1.32 1.11 14.26
N SER A 94 -0.59 2.04 13.62
CA SER A 94 0.86 2.15 13.75
C SER A 94 1.29 2.35 15.20
N ARG A 95 0.54 3.12 15.99
CA ARG A 95 0.79 3.29 17.44
C ARG A 95 0.56 2.00 18.23
N VAL A 96 -0.52 1.26 17.92
CA VAL A 96 -0.82 -0.02 18.58
C VAL A 96 0.27 -1.06 18.32
N LEU A 97 0.77 -1.12 17.09
CA LEU A 97 1.85 -2.04 16.68
C LEU A 97 3.24 -1.53 17.02
N LYS A 98 3.36 -0.34 17.63
CA LYS A 98 4.65 0.32 17.87
C LYS A 98 5.52 0.34 16.62
N VAL A 99 4.95 0.79 15.50
CA VAL A 99 5.66 0.90 14.22
C VAL A 99 6.82 1.87 14.37
N ARG A 100 8.01 1.45 13.97
CA ARG A 100 9.21 2.30 13.95
C ARG A 100 9.25 3.10 12.65
N GLY A 101 8.82 4.36 12.72
CA GLY A 101 8.75 5.27 11.60
C GLY A 101 7.33 5.61 11.18
N LYS A 102 7.19 6.19 9.99
CA LYS A 102 5.90 6.61 9.42
C LYS A 102 5.53 5.70 8.25
N ILE A 103 4.25 5.34 8.16
CA ILE A 103 3.69 4.66 7.00
C ILE A 103 2.73 5.62 6.32
N ILE A 104 2.98 5.88 5.06
CA ILE A 104 2.32 6.92 4.28
C ILE A 104 1.78 6.30 3.00
N PRO A 105 0.46 6.28 2.77
CA PRO A 105 -0.08 5.89 1.47
C PRO A 105 0.33 6.92 0.41
N SER A 106 0.74 6.46 -0.77
CA SER A 106 1.12 7.37 -1.87
C SER A 106 -0.04 8.26 -2.31
N THR A 107 -1.27 7.76 -2.21
CA THR A 107 -2.51 8.49 -2.45
C THR A 107 -3.62 7.99 -1.53
N LEU A 108 -4.64 8.80 -1.31
CA LEU A 108 -5.89 8.40 -0.64
C LEU A 108 -7.02 8.10 -1.63
N GLU A 109 -6.74 8.19 -2.92
CA GLU A 109 -7.70 7.88 -3.96
C GLU A 109 -7.84 6.37 -4.16
N ILE A 110 -9.03 5.96 -4.57
CA ILE A 110 -9.25 4.59 -5.01
C ILE A 110 -8.72 4.47 -6.43
N VAL A 111 -7.68 3.66 -6.60
CA VAL A 111 -6.97 3.53 -7.88
C VAL A 111 -7.05 2.11 -8.43
N THR A 112 -7.02 1.99 -9.73
CA THR A 112 -6.84 0.71 -10.43
C THR A 112 -5.62 0.83 -11.33
N LEU A 113 -4.67 -0.08 -11.15
CA LEU A 113 -3.47 -0.15 -11.97
C LEU A 113 -3.79 -0.85 -13.29
N PHE A 114 -3.25 -0.32 -14.37
CA PHE A 114 -3.30 -0.91 -15.70
C PHE A 114 -1.87 -1.15 -16.20
N ALA A 115 -1.70 -2.19 -16.99
CA ALA A 115 -0.46 -2.42 -17.74
C ALA A 115 -0.75 -2.51 -19.23
N ILE A 116 0.15 -1.95 -20.03
CA ILE A 116 0.23 -2.24 -21.48
C ILE A 116 1.35 -3.25 -21.65
N MET A 117 1.06 -4.33 -22.33
CA MET A 117 2.05 -5.35 -22.69
C MET A 117 2.73 -5.02 -24.01
N GLU A 118 3.87 -5.64 -24.31
CA GLU A 118 4.62 -5.40 -25.55
C GLU A 118 3.79 -5.66 -26.82
N ASP A 119 2.82 -6.56 -26.77
CA ASP A 119 1.88 -6.84 -27.90
C ASP A 119 0.71 -5.86 -27.98
N GLY A 120 0.68 -4.82 -27.13
CA GLY A 120 -0.39 -3.83 -27.05
C GLY A 120 -1.59 -4.26 -26.19
N THR A 121 -1.59 -5.47 -25.62
CA THR A 121 -2.66 -5.92 -24.73
C THR A 121 -2.72 -5.06 -23.47
N ILE A 122 -3.92 -4.64 -23.09
CA ILE A 122 -4.14 -3.89 -21.82
C ILE A 122 -4.65 -4.85 -20.75
N VAL A 123 -3.93 -4.95 -19.67
CA VAL A 123 -4.29 -5.75 -18.48
C VAL A 123 -4.75 -4.80 -17.38
N ARG A 124 -5.94 -5.07 -16.83
CA ARG A 124 -6.51 -4.30 -15.71
C ARG A 124 -6.31 -5.05 -14.41
N GLY A 125 -5.87 -4.30 -13.39
CA GLY A 125 -5.77 -4.77 -12.02
C GLY A 125 -4.37 -5.26 -11.65
N GLU A 126 -3.91 -4.83 -10.50
CA GLU A 126 -2.57 -5.15 -9.96
C GLU A 126 -2.38 -6.66 -9.84
N ASP A 127 -3.38 -7.37 -9.29
CA ASP A 127 -3.35 -8.82 -9.07
C ASP A 127 -3.35 -9.64 -10.39
N ASN A 128 -3.81 -9.05 -11.50
CA ASN A 128 -3.85 -9.71 -12.80
C ASN A 128 -2.57 -9.53 -13.61
N ILE A 129 -1.87 -8.42 -13.44
CA ILE A 129 -0.67 -8.07 -14.22
C ILE A 129 0.39 -9.18 -14.16
N PRO A 130 0.78 -9.73 -12.98
CA PRO A 130 1.77 -10.79 -12.90
C PRO A 130 1.31 -12.14 -13.50
N LYS A 131 0.00 -12.35 -13.62
CA LYS A 131 -0.58 -13.59 -14.17
C LYS A 131 -0.50 -13.63 -15.70
N PHE A 132 -0.36 -12.47 -16.32
CA PHE A 132 -0.27 -12.37 -17.77
C PHE A 132 1.15 -12.71 -18.23
N ARG A 133 1.30 -13.76 -19.06
CA ARG A 133 2.60 -14.26 -19.50
C ARG A 133 3.11 -13.47 -20.72
N ASN A 134 3.35 -12.17 -20.53
CA ASN A 134 3.95 -11.30 -21.53
C ASN A 134 4.79 -10.24 -20.85
N HIS A 135 5.68 -9.57 -21.60
CA HIS A 135 6.47 -8.46 -21.08
C HIS A 135 5.62 -7.20 -20.92
N ILE A 136 5.84 -6.51 -19.83
CA ILE A 136 5.16 -5.24 -19.55
C ILE A 136 5.96 -4.12 -20.22
N ASP A 137 5.30 -3.37 -21.10
CA ASP A 137 5.86 -2.14 -21.68
C ASP A 137 5.79 -1.02 -20.64
N ARG A 138 4.61 -0.77 -20.08
CA ARG A 138 4.41 0.26 -19.05
C ARG A 138 3.18 -0.01 -18.19
N VAL A 139 3.16 0.62 -17.02
CA VAL A 139 1.98 0.69 -16.15
C VAL A 139 1.44 2.11 -16.08
N PHE A 140 0.13 2.27 -15.83
CA PHE A 140 -0.50 3.58 -15.78
C PHE A 140 -1.80 3.57 -14.97
N TYR A 141 -2.22 4.76 -14.55
CA TYR A 141 -3.58 5.02 -14.07
C TYR A 141 -4.38 5.70 -15.18
N GLN A 142 -5.70 5.45 -15.24
CA GLN A 142 -6.57 6.01 -16.29
C GLN A 142 -6.84 7.52 -16.13
N ARG A 143 -6.46 8.09 -15.00
CA ARG A 143 -6.61 9.52 -14.70
C ARG A 143 -5.43 9.99 -13.85
N ASP A 144 -5.27 11.30 -13.75
CA ASP A 144 -4.30 11.89 -12.85
C ASP A 144 -4.69 11.56 -11.39
N ILE A 145 -3.70 11.10 -10.63
CA ILE A 145 -3.84 10.72 -9.23
C ILE A 145 -3.09 11.75 -8.37
N LYS A 146 -3.73 12.20 -7.31
CA LYS A 146 -3.12 13.13 -6.36
C LYS A 146 -2.35 12.38 -5.29
N ALA A 147 -1.12 12.80 -5.07
CA ALA A 147 -0.30 12.32 -3.96
C ALA A 147 -0.85 12.81 -2.61
N THR A 148 -0.54 12.08 -1.54
CA THR A 148 -0.74 12.62 -0.20
C THR A 148 0.28 13.74 0.08
N LYS A 149 -0.12 14.74 0.84
CA LYS A 149 0.80 15.81 1.26
C LYS A 149 1.98 15.23 2.06
N GLU A 150 1.67 14.28 2.91
CA GLU A 150 2.67 13.58 3.75
C GLU A 150 3.71 12.83 2.92
N SER A 151 3.33 12.26 1.76
CA SER A 151 4.29 11.61 0.88
C SER A 151 5.24 12.61 0.21
N LEU A 152 4.73 13.74 -0.24
CA LEU A 152 5.55 14.81 -0.82
C LEU A 152 6.48 15.43 0.23
N GLU A 153 5.98 15.70 1.44
CA GLU A 153 6.79 16.20 2.55
C GLU A 153 7.90 15.20 2.91
N ALA A 154 7.58 13.90 3.01
CA ALA A 154 8.56 12.87 3.33
C ALA A 154 9.66 12.74 2.26
N ILE A 155 9.33 12.92 0.98
CA ILE A 155 10.33 12.93 -0.11
C ILE A 155 11.23 14.17 0.00
N ARG A 156 10.63 15.34 0.20
CA ARG A 156 11.36 16.63 0.28
C ARG A 156 12.32 16.69 1.46
N GLU A 157 11.94 16.09 2.59
CA GLU A 157 12.73 16.11 3.83
C GLU A 157 13.74 14.96 3.90
N ALA A 158 13.74 14.04 2.94
CA ALA A 158 14.58 12.85 2.99
C ALA A 158 16.05 13.15 2.62
N ASP A 159 16.99 12.76 3.48
CA ASP A 159 18.41 12.74 3.15
C ASP A 159 18.78 11.58 2.22
N LEU A 160 18.00 10.50 2.25
CA LEU A 160 18.20 9.30 1.43
C LEU A 160 16.87 8.69 1.03
N ILE A 161 16.71 8.41 -0.26
CA ILE A 161 15.55 7.71 -0.80
C ILE A 161 15.97 6.33 -1.29
N ILE A 162 15.27 5.30 -0.80
CA ILE A 162 15.54 3.92 -1.16
C ILE A 162 14.30 3.35 -1.85
N TYR A 163 14.46 2.89 -3.08
CA TYR A 163 13.43 2.11 -3.75
C TYR A 163 13.45 0.70 -3.18
N GLY A 164 12.35 0.36 -2.52
CA GLY A 164 12.26 -0.82 -1.68
C GLY A 164 12.20 -2.13 -2.45
N ILE A 165 12.19 -3.20 -1.67
CA ILE A 165 11.96 -4.56 -2.13
C ILE A 165 10.48 -4.71 -2.50
N GLY A 166 10.22 -5.17 -3.70
CA GLY A 166 8.87 -5.38 -4.22
C GLY A 166 8.93 -5.54 -5.73
N SER A 167 7.81 -5.88 -6.33
CA SER A 167 7.68 -5.92 -7.78
C SER A 167 7.89 -4.51 -8.37
N LEU A 168 8.75 -4.40 -9.37
CA LEU A 168 8.96 -3.13 -10.07
C LEU A 168 7.64 -2.54 -10.56
N TYR A 169 6.82 -3.33 -11.22
CA TYR A 169 5.62 -2.84 -11.89
C TYR A 169 4.40 -2.73 -10.99
N THR A 170 4.30 -3.52 -9.92
CA THR A 170 3.11 -3.55 -9.07
C THR A 170 3.29 -2.94 -7.70
N SER A 171 4.56 -2.73 -7.25
CA SER A 171 4.84 -2.11 -5.95
C SER A 171 5.60 -0.78 -6.06
N ILE A 172 6.57 -0.66 -6.98
CA ILE A 172 7.42 0.54 -7.10
C ILE A 172 6.80 1.54 -8.08
N MET A 173 6.59 1.13 -9.33
CA MET A 173 6.07 2.00 -10.38
C MET A 173 4.73 2.65 -10.04
N PRO A 174 3.77 2.00 -9.33
CA PRO A 174 2.52 2.64 -8.94
C PRO A 174 2.68 3.94 -8.13
N ASN A 175 3.78 4.09 -7.39
CA ASN A 175 4.10 5.34 -6.71
C ASN A 175 4.73 6.36 -7.69
N LEU A 176 5.62 5.90 -8.57
CA LEU A 176 6.39 6.77 -9.46
C LEU A 176 5.58 7.33 -10.65
N ILE A 177 4.48 6.67 -11.03
CA ILE A 177 3.57 7.17 -12.06
C ILE A 177 2.59 8.23 -11.54
N ILE A 178 2.59 8.54 -10.24
CA ILE A 178 1.92 9.71 -9.68
C ILE A 178 2.80 10.93 -9.96
N ASP A 179 2.34 11.82 -10.82
CA ASP A 179 3.12 12.95 -11.32
C ASP A 179 3.70 13.82 -10.22
N GLU A 180 2.94 14.10 -9.16
CA GLU A 180 3.40 14.90 -8.02
C GLU A 180 4.57 14.23 -7.29
N ILE A 181 4.51 12.90 -7.08
CA ILE A 181 5.61 12.13 -6.47
C ILE A 181 6.84 12.15 -7.39
N ARG A 182 6.65 11.87 -8.68
CA ARG A 182 7.74 11.87 -9.65
C ARG A 182 8.42 13.24 -9.72
N ASN A 183 7.66 14.32 -9.75
CA ASN A 183 8.21 15.67 -9.82
C ASN A 183 8.99 16.03 -8.55
N GLU A 184 8.52 15.64 -7.38
CA GLU A 184 9.21 15.87 -6.10
C GLU A 184 10.53 15.08 -6.00
N LEU A 185 10.60 13.88 -6.62
CA LEU A 185 11.82 13.07 -6.67
C LEU A 185 12.90 13.62 -7.61
N ILE A 186 12.52 14.46 -8.59
CA ILE A 186 13.44 15.03 -9.58
C ILE A 186 13.91 16.43 -9.15
N ALA A 187 13.19 17.08 -8.27
CA ALA A 187 13.51 18.44 -7.80
C ALA A 187 14.74 18.48 -6.91
#